data_ed29c288d8d61eac07e46c71e70c0620
#
_entry.id   ed29c288d8d61eac07e46c71e70c0620
#
_cell.length_a   1.000
_cell.length_b   1.000
_cell.length_c   1.000
_cell.angle_alpha   90.00
_cell.angle_beta   90.00
_cell.angle_gamma   90.00
#
_symmetry.space_group_name_H-M   'P 1'
#
loop_
_entity.id
_entity.type
_entity.pdbx_description
1 polymer ?
#
loop_
_entity_poly.entity_id
_entity_poly.type
_entity_poly.pdbx_seq_one_letter_code
_entity_poly.pdbx_strand_id
1 'polypeptide(L)'
;MEEGVSFDCCIGVSAGAANIVSYMAGQSKRNYRFYTEYVFRKKYMSVSNALRTGSYIGLDYIYGELSNQGGEDPLDYAAMVSSGKEAVIVATDAKTAEPHYFTLDDMKQNDYGPIKASSCVPVIDKPYEIDGVPYFDGGLSDPIPLGQAEDRGCERIVVIITKPRDFYRETKADARMARLLSRRWPRSAQRDRKSRRVGKECRSRWSPYH
;
A
#
# COMPACT_ATOMS: atom_id res chain seq x y z
N MET A 1 -9.77 -17.00 4.88
CA MET A 1 -8.79 -18.07 5.09
C MET A 1 -9.32 -19.04 6.12
N GLU A 2 -10.41 -19.65 5.75
CA GLU A 2 -11.07 -20.67 6.57
C GLU A 2 -10.49 -22.07 6.30
N GLU A 3 -9.47 -22.17 5.41
CA GLU A 3 -8.90 -23.44 4.94
C GLU A 3 -7.51 -23.77 5.49
N GLY A 4 -7.08 -23.12 6.59
CA GLY A 4 -5.85 -23.50 7.28
C GLY A 4 -4.53 -23.09 6.59
N VAL A 5 -4.57 -22.25 5.55
CA VAL A 5 -3.35 -21.72 4.92
C VAL A 5 -2.78 -20.58 5.75
N SER A 6 -1.52 -20.73 6.19
CA SER A 6 -0.78 -19.70 6.90
C SER A 6 0.44 -19.25 6.09
N PHE A 7 0.82 -18.01 6.26
CA PHE A 7 2.00 -17.43 5.63
C PHE A 7 2.94 -16.91 6.72
N ASP A 8 4.23 -17.15 6.59
CA ASP A 8 5.26 -16.71 7.54
C ASP A 8 5.66 -15.25 7.28
N CYS A 9 5.70 -14.86 6.02
CA CYS A 9 5.98 -13.50 5.56
C CYS A 9 4.83 -12.96 4.71
N CYS A 10 4.41 -11.73 4.99
CA CYS A 10 3.34 -11.03 4.29
C CYS A 10 3.87 -9.69 3.75
N ILE A 11 3.85 -9.51 2.44
CA ILE A 11 4.32 -8.27 1.81
C ILE A 11 3.13 -7.55 1.18
N GLY A 12 2.92 -6.28 1.54
CA GLY A 12 1.77 -5.50 1.11
C GLY A 12 2.11 -4.14 0.53
N VAL A 13 1.40 -3.78 -0.52
CA VAL A 13 1.50 -2.49 -1.19
C VAL A 13 0.14 -1.83 -1.19
N SER A 14 0.03 -0.56 -0.75
CA SER A 14 -1.21 0.20 -0.78
C SER A 14 -2.35 -0.52 -0.04
N ALA A 15 -3.47 -0.80 -0.68
CA ALA A 15 -4.55 -1.60 -0.11
C ALA A 15 -4.07 -2.98 0.38
N GLY A 16 -3.02 -3.55 -0.25
CA GLY A 16 -2.38 -4.78 0.19
C GLY A 16 -1.75 -4.66 1.57
N ALA A 17 -1.14 -3.51 1.91
CA ALA A 17 -0.60 -3.25 3.24
C ALA A 17 -1.69 -3.32 4.32
N ALA A 18 -2.85 -2.68 4.08
CA ALA A 18 -3.99 -2.76 4.99
C ALA A 18 -4.54 -4.20 5.13
N ASN A 19 -4.51 -4.97 4.04
CA ASN A 19 -4.99 -6.34 4.05
C ASN A 19 -4.09 -7.27 4.88
N ILE A 20 -2.77 -7.17 4.72
CA ILE A 20 -1.84 -8.04 5.47
C ILE A 20 -1.89 -7.76 6.97
N VAL A 21 -1.96 -6.51 7.42
CA VAL A 21 -2.04 -6.21 8.86
C VAL A 21 -3.36 -6.68 9.47
N SER A 22 -4.47 -6.56 8.75
CA SER A 22 -5.76 -7.11 9.21
C SER A 22 -5.77 -8.65 9.22
N TYR A 23 -5.09 -9.28 8.27
CA TYR A 23 -4.88 -10.72 8.25
C TYR A 23 -4.07 -11.20 9.46
N MET A 24 -2.95 -10.55 9.75
CA MET A 24 -2.09 -10.88 10.88
C MET A 24 -2.79 -10.66 12.22
N ALA A 25 -3.65 -9.65 12.30
CA ALA A 25 -4.52 -9.39 13.47
C ALA A 25 -5.72 -10.37 13.58
N GLY A 26 -5.88 -11.33 12.66
CA GLY A 26 -7.04 -12.24 12.65
C GLY A 26 -8.36 -11.56 12.27
N GLN A 27 -8.35 -10.33 11.78
CA GLN A 27 -9.53 -9.52 11.49
C GLN A 27 -9.96 -9.62 10.02
N SER A 28 -10.28 -10.83 9.54
CA SER A 28 -10.51 -11.13 8.12
C SER A 28 -11.60 -10.29 7.43
N LYS A 29 -12.62 -9.82 8.16
CA LYS A 29 -13.72 -9.01 7.62
C LYS A 29 -13.50 -7.50 7.76
N ARG A 30 -12.41 -7.07 8.42
CA ARG A 30 -12.17 -5.66 8.73
C ARG A 30 -12.09 -4.82 7.44
N ASN A 31 -11.22 -5.18 6.51
CA ASN A 31 -11.06 -4.41 5.27
C ASN A 31 -12.27 -4.49 4.34
N TYR A 32 -13.07 -5.55 4.42
CA TYR A 32 -14.34 -5.59 3.69
C TYR A 32 -15.25 -4.43 4.11
N ARG A 33 -15.41 -4.17 5.43
CA ARG A 33 -16.17 -3.00 5.91
C ARG A 33 -15.59 -1.67 5.43
N PHE A 34 -14.25 -1.55 5.41
CA PHE A 34 -13.59 -0.34 4.92
C PHE A 34 -13.93 -0.04 3.46
N TYR A 35 -14.00 -1.06 2.61
CA TYR A 35 -14.27 -0.89 1.19
C TYR A 35 -15.76 -0.88 0.82
N THR A 36 -16.64 -1.37 1.67
CA THR A 36 -18.09 -1.47 1.35
C THR A 36 -18.97 -0.54 2.17
N GLU A 37 -18.47 -0.02 3.31
CA GLU A 37 -19.25 0.82 4.20
C GLU A 37 -18.57 2.18 4.43
N TYR A 38 -17.33 2.18 4.94
CA TYR A 38 -16.65 3.42 5.32
C TYR A 38 -16.21 4.26 4.13
N VAL A 39 -15.96 3.64 2.98
CA VAL A 39 -15.56 4.32 1.74
C VAL A 39 -16.55 5.39 1.28
N PHE A 40 -17.83 5.28 1.63
CA PHE A 40 -18.87 6.26 1.30
C PHE A 40 -18.90 7.47 2.23
N ARG A 41 -18.12 7.47 3.30
CA ARG A 41 -18.05 8.59 4.23
C ARG A 41 -17.20 9.72 3.65
N LYS A 42 -17.68 10.98 3.79
CA LYS A 42 -16.96 12.17 3.30
C LYS A 42 -15.55 12.32 3.88
N LYS A 43 -15.33 11.85 5.12
CA LYS A 43 -14.00 11.84 5.73
C LYS A 43 -13.05 10.82 5.10
N TYR A 44 -13.57 9.74 4.50
CA TYR A 44 -12.76 8.70 3.88
C TYR A 44 -12.12 9.21 2.58
N MET A 45 -12.91 9.75 1.66
CA MET A 45 -12.39 10.42 0.47
C MET A 45 -13.37 11.47 -0.03
N SER A 46 -12.89 12.68 -0.30
CA SER A 46 -13.72 13.76 -0.82
C SER A 46 -12.90 14.95 -1.33
N VAL A 47 -13.53 15.76 -2.20
CA VAL A 47 -12.97 17.06 -2.62
C VAL A 47 -12.79 17.99 -1.41
N SER A 48 -13.69 17.92 -0.40
CA SER A 48 -13.55 18.68 0.84
C SER A 48 -12.27 18.33 1.60
N ASN A 49 -11.86 17.06 1.61
CA ASN A 49 -10.57 16.65 2.18
C ASN A 49 -9.43 17.30 1.39
N ALA A 50 -9.45 17.22 0.06
CA ALA A 50 -8.42 17.79 -0.79
C ALA A 50 -8.24 19.31 -0.56
N LEU A 51 -9.34 20.04 -0.43
CA LEU A 51 -9.31 21.50 -0.16
C LEU A 51 -8.78 21.83 1.24
N ARG A 52 -9.11 21.01 2.26
CA ARG A 52 -8.76 21.28 3.65
C ARG A 52 -7.37 20.79 4.01
N THR A 53 -6.96 19.62 3.53
CA THR A 53 -5.72 18.94 3.95
C THR A 53 -4.68 18.81 2.85
N GLY A 54 -5.05 19.06 1.60
CA GLY A 54 -4.21 18.81 0.43
C GLY A 54 -4.22 17.35 -0.03
N SER A 55 -5.04 16.49 0.58
CA SER A 55 -5.18 15.07 0.24
C SER A 55 -6.65 14.71 0.03
N TYR A 56 -6.95 14.00 -1.05
CA TYR A 56 -8.29 13.54 -1.36
C TYR A 56 -8.70 12.37 -0.45
N ILE A 57 -7.76 11.47 -0.17
CA ILE A 57 -7.95 10.34 0.72
C ILE A 57 -7.66 10.77 2.16
N GLY A 58 -8.57 10.49 3.07
CA GLY A 58 -8.45 10.80 4.49
C GLY A 58 -7.66 9.74 5.25
N LEU A 59 -6.36 9.59 4.99
CA LEU A 59 -5.53 8.55 5.60
C LEU A 59 -5.51 8.62 7.13
N ASP A 60 -5.56 9.82 7.70
CA ASP A 60 -5.64 10.01 9.15
C ASP A 60 -7.02 9.62 9.71
N TYR A 61 -8.07 9.76 8.93
CA TYR A 61 -9.38 9.23 9.29
C TYR A 61 -9.38 7.70 9.27
N ILE A 62 -8.86 7.11 8.19
CA ILE A 62 -8.88 5.66 7.95
C ILE A 62 -7.98 4.93 8.96
N TYR A 63 -6.71 5.33 9.03
CA TYR A 63 -5.67 4.66 9.84
C TYR A 63 -5.37 5.38 11.17
N GLY A 64 -6.13 6.41 11.49
CA GLY A 64 -6.12 7.11 12.75
C GLY A 64 -7.49 6.96 13.44
N GLU A 65 -8.47 7.81 13.11
CA GLU A 65 -9.74 7.87 13.84
C GLU A 65 -10.47 6.50 13.87
N LEU A 66 -10.56 5.78 12.75
CA LEU A 66 -11.24 4.48 12.70
C LEU A 66 -10.40 3.34 13.30
N SER A 67 -9.08 3.34 13.05
CA SER A 67 -8.21 2.20 13.32
C SER A 67 -7.49 2.25 14.66
N ASN A 68 -7.44 3.42 15.31
CA ASN A 68 -6.82 3.53 16.63
C ASN A 68 -7.64 2.81 17.70
N GLN A 69 -6.99 2.47 18.79
CA GLN A 69 -7.66 1.92 19.98
C GLN A 69 -8.74 2.90 20.44
N GLY A 70 -9.96 2.41 20.59
CA GLY A 70 -11.13 3.26 20.88
C GLY A 70 -11.80 3.87 19.65
N GLY A 71 -11.28 3.66 18.44
CA GLY A 71 -11.96 3.96 17.18
C GLY A 71 -13.13 3.03 16.91
N GLU A 72 -13.85 3.29 15.82
CA GLU A 72 -15.04 2.49 15.44
C GLU A 72 -14.67 1.08 14.97
N ASP A 73 -13.50 0.91 14.34
CA ASP A 73 -13.01 -0.36 13.82
C ASP A 73 -11.50 -0.50 14.10
N PRO A 74 -11.11 -0.68 15.36
CA PRO A 74 -9.73 -0.66 15.78
C PRO A 74 -8.95 -1.83 15.17
N LEU A 75 -7.70 -1.56 14.79
CA LEU A 75 -6.75 -2.62 14.47
C LEU A 75 -6.29 -3.28 15.78
N ASP A 76 -6.43 -4.58 15.88
CA ASP A 76 -5.87 -5.35 16.99
C ASP A 76 -4.35 -5.48 16.81
N TYR A 77 -3.65 -4.43 17.24
CA TYR A 77 -2.20 -4.34 17.11
C TYR A 77 -1.50 -5.44 17.92
N ALA A 78 -2.01 -5.76 19.11
CA ALA A 78 -1.44 -6.79 19.95
C ALA A 78 -1.52 -8.18 19.30
N ALA A 79 -2.68 -8.53 18.73
CA ALA A 79 -2.85 -9.76 17.96
C ALA A 79 -1.96 -9.78 16.71
N MET A 80 -1.83 -8.65 16.01
CA MET A 80 -0.97 -8.53 14.84
C MET A 80 0.50 -8.83 15.18
N VAL A 81 1.05 -8.21 16.22
CA VAL A 81 2.44 -8.40 16.66
C VAL A 81 2.65 -9.83 17.19
N SER A 82 1.70 -10.36 17.98
CA SER A 82 1.80 -11.71 18.55
C SER A 82 1.58 -12.83 17.51
N SER A 83 1.20 -12.49 16.29
CA SER A 83 1.03 -13.50 15.22
C SER A 83 2.32 -14.24 14.85
N GLY A 84 3.48 -13.69 15.20
CA GLY A 84 4.79 -14.24 14.87
C GLY A 84 5.15 -14.18 13.38
N LYS A 85 4.34 -13.48 12.58
CA LYS A 85 4.54 -13.34 11.14
C LYS A 85 5.36 -12.10 10.82
N GLU A 86 6.17 -12.18 9.78
CA GLU A 86 6.85 -11.01 9.23
C GLU A 86 5.89 -10.19 8.35
N ALA A 87 5.90 -8.86 8.51
CA ALA A 87 5.21 -7.95 7.62
C ALA A 87 6.18 -7.03 6.94
N VAL A 88 5.99 -6.82 5.64
CA VAL A 88 6.70 -5.82 4.85
C VAL A 88 5.68 -4.91 4.17
N ILE A 89 5.78 -3.62 4.46
CA ILE A 89 4.90 -2.59 3.92
C ILE A 89 5.72 -1.72 2.98
N VAL A 90 5.34 -1.69 1.71
CA VAL A 90 6.11 -0.99 0.68
C VAL A 90 5.58 0.42 0.49
N ALA A 91 6.47 1.40 0.59
CA ALA A 91 6.22 2.78 0.20
C ALA A 91 7.29 3.26 -0.77
N THR A 92 7.10 4.43 -1.36
CA THR A 92 8.07 5.07 -2.26
C THR A 92 8.57 6.36 -1.65
N ASP A 93 9.87 6.49 -1.43
CA ASP A 93 10.47 7.78 -1.07
C ASP A 93 10.19 8.79 -2.21
N ALA A 94 9.51 9.89 -1.87
CA ALA A 94 9.08 10.86 -2.88
C ALA A 94 10.25 11.62 -3.50
N LYS A 95 11.38 11.78 -2.78
CA LYS A 95 12.56 12.52 -3.25
C LYS A 95 13.43 11.67 -4.17
N THR A 96 13.69 10.42 -3.77
CA THR A 96 14.58 9.50 -4.51
C THR A 96 13.85 8.68 -5.54
N ALA A 97 12.54 8.45 -5.33
CA ALA A 97 11.68 7.52 -6.06
C ALA A 97 12.09 6.05 -5.89
N GLU A 98 12.89 5.73 -4.90
CA GLU A 98 13.24 4.37 -4.57
C GLU A 98 12.21 3.75 -3.61
N PRO A 99 12.01 2.42 -3.68
CA PRO A 99 11.14 1.73 -2.73
C PRO A 99 11.75 1.77 -1.33
N HIS A 100 10.89 1.89 -0.33
CA HIS A 100 11.22 1.73 1.07
C HIS A 100 10.33 0.62 1.66
N TYR A 101 10.94 -0.26 2.43
CA TYR A 101 10.31 -1.46 2.97
C TYR A 101 10.23 -1.35 4.49
N PHE A 102 9.10 -0.88 4.97
CA PHE A 102 8.79 -0.83 6.39
C PHE A 102 8.45 -2.21 6.94
N THR A 103 8.75 -2.42 8.20
CA THR A 103 8.42 -3.63 8.96
C THR A 103 7.46 -3.32 10.12
N LEU A 104 7.15 -4.32 10.96
CA LEU A 104 6.37 -4.08 12.17
C LEU A 104 7.10 -3.18 13.18
N ASP A 105 8.44 -3.17 13.17
CA ASP A 105 9.24 -2.34 14.08
C ASP A 105 9.08 -0.84 13.81
N ASP A 106 8.64 -0.49 12.60
CA ASP A 106 8.35 0.89 12.20
C ASP A 106 6.94 1.35 12.60
N MET A 107 6.18 0.48 13.26
CA MET A 107 4.81 0.78 13.71
C MET A 107 4.67 0.66 15.23
N LYS A 108 3.72 1.40 15.77
CA LYS A 108 3.32 1.32 17.17
C LYS A 108 1.80 1.30 17.29
N GLN A 109 1.30 0.91 18.44
CA GLN A 109 -0.12 1.04 18.74
C GLN A 109 -0.59 2.48 18.50
N ASN A 110 -1.61 2.65 17.67
CA ASN A 110 -2.17 3.95 17.26
C ASN A 110 -1.26 4.81 16.36
N ASP A 111 -0.15 4.27 15.91
CA ASP A 111 0.74 4.91 14.94
C ASP A 111 1.01 3.95 13.77
N TYR A 112 0.20 4.10 12.75
CA TYR A 112 0.21 3.27 11.55
C TYR A 112 0.76 4.04 10.35
N GLY A 113 1.81 4.84 10.57
CA GLY A 113 2.49 5.65 9.55
C GLY A 113 2.87 4.88 8.29
N PRO A 114 3.51 3.71 8.38
CA PRO A 114 3.85 2.89 7.22
C PRO A 114 2.67 2.53 6.31
N ILE A 115 1.50 2.21 6.89
CA ILE A 115 0.30 1.90 6.11
C ILE A 115 -0.22 3.15 5.40
N LYS A 116 -0.21 4.32 6.08
CA LYS A 116 -0.58 5.60 5.50
C LYS A 116 0.34 5.97 4.33
N ALA A 117 1.65 5.83 4.52
CA ALA A 117 2.67 6.10 3.50
C ALA A 117 2.45 5.20 2.27
N SER A 118 2.26 3.89 2.49
CA SER A 118 2.00 2.92 1.44
C SER A 118 0.70 3.18 0.66
N SER A 119 -0.27 3.86 1.28
CA SER A 119 -1.59 4.16 0.70
C SER A 119 -1.71 5.59 0.15
N CYS A 120 -0.64 6.39 0.21
CA CYS A 120 -0.63 7.79 -0.20
C CYS A 120 -0.46 7.92 -1.72
N VAL A 121 -1.58 8.02 -2.44
CA VAL A 121 -1.58 8.00 -3.91
C VAL A 121 -1.06 9.33 -4.48
N PRO A 122 0.00 9.30 -5.33
CA PRO A 122 0.54 10.52 -5.91
C PRO A 122 -0.51 11.31 -6.70
N VAL A 123 -0.39 12.65 -6.67
CA VAL A 123 -1.24 13.63 -7.36
C VAL A 123 -2.57 13.91 -6.67
N ILE A 124 -3.25 12.90 -6.13
CA ILE A 124 -4.50 13.12 -5.39
C ILE A 124 -4.25 13.37 -3.90
N ASP A 125 -3.09 12.92 -3.40
CA ASP A 125 -2.66 13.15 -2.04
C ASP A 125 -1.30 13.87 -2.01
N LYS A 126 -1.08 14.69 -0.99
CA LYS A 126 0.28 15.12 -0.63
C LYS A 126 1.04 13.93 -0.05
N PRO A 127 2.38 13.87 -0.21
CA PRO A 127 3.15 12.77 0.35
C PRO A 127 2.97 12.70 1.88
N TYR A 128 2.91 11.49 2.41
CA TYR A 128 2.86 11.26 3.84
C TYR A 128 4.29 11.29 4.40
N GLU A 129 4.50 12.03 5.49
CA GLU A 129 5.83 12.23 6.05
C GLU A 129 6.05 11.35 7.28
N ILE A 130 7.16 10.59 7.28
CA ILE A 130 7.63 9.81 8.43
C ILE A 130 9.08 10.23 8.66
N ASP A 131 9.40 10.71 9.86
CA ASP A 131 10.72 11.16 10.29
C ASP A 131 11.40 12.15 9.30
N GLY A 132 10.62 13.08 8.75
CA GLY A 132 11.08 14.10 7.80
C GLY A 132 11.32 13.59 6.37
N VAL A 133 10.98 12.33 6.09
CA VAL A 133 11.02 11.76 4.75
C VAL A 133 9.61 11.67 4.19
N PRO A 134 9.32 12.30 3.04
CA PRO A 134 8.03 12.21 2.39
C PRO A 134 7.91 10.91 1.57
N TYR A 135 6.79 10.22 1.69
CA TYR A 135 6.49 8.96 1.01
C TYR A 135 5.22 9.04 0.18
N PHE A 136 5.24 8.32 -0.92
CA PHE A 136 4.07 7.98 -1.74
C PHE A 136 3.79 6.47 -1.72
N ASP A 137 2.66 6.09 -2.28
CA ASP A 137 2.22 4.71 -2.49
C ASP A 137 3.34 3.84 -3.10
N GLY A 138 3.56 2.67 -2.50
CA GLY A 138 4.60 1.73 -2.93
C GLY A 138 4.42 1.22 -4.35
N GLY A 139 3.20 1.24 -4.88
CA GLY A 139 2.91 0.89 -6.27
C GLY A 139 3.58 1.78 -7.32
N LEU A 140 4.15 2.91 -6.89
CA LEU A 140 4.95 3.78 -7.76
C LEU A 140 6.32 3.18 -8.08
N SER A 141 6.99 2.57 -7.11
CA SER A 141 8.36 2.04 -7.24
C SER A 141 8.43 0.53 -7.33
N ASP A 142 7.63 -0.18 -6.52
CA ASP A 142 7.62 -1.65 -6.48
C ASP A 142 6.20 -2.20 -6.27
N PRO A 143 5.39 -2.27 -7.34
CA PRO A 143 3.99 -2.66 -7.27
C PRO A 143 3.76 -4.16 -6.98
N ILE A 144 4.75 -5.00 -7.24
CA ILE A 144 4.73 -6.45 -6.97
C ILE A 144 6.12 -6.83 -6.46
N PRO A 145 6.36 -6.74 -5.14
CA PRO A 145 7.67 -6.84 -4.52
C PRO A 145 8.19 -8.29 -4.42
N LEU A 146 8.31 -8.97 -5.56
CA LEU A 146 8.82 -10.35 -5.63
C LEU A 146 10.26 -10.47 -5.14
N GLY A 147 11.12 -9.50 -5.53
CA GLY A 147 12.51 -9.49 -5.10
C GLY A 147 12.63 -9.45 -3.57
N GLN A 148 11.74 -8.74 -2.89
CA GLN A 148 11.72 -8.74 -1.42
C GLN A 148 11.34 -10.09 -0.81
N ALA A 149 10.49 -10.86 -1.45
CA ALA A 149 10.16 -12.21 -0.99
C ALA A 149 11.35 -13.16 -1.22
N GLU A 150 12.03 -13.04 -2.35
CA GLU A 150 13.23 -13.83 -2.68
C GLU A 150 14.39 -13.51 -1.74
N ASP A 151 14.67 -12.22 -1.51
CA ASP A 151 15.73 -11.75 -0.59
C ASP A 151 15.52 -12.22 0.85
N ARG A 152 14.26 -12.47 1.26
CA ARG A 152 13.88 -13.00 2.57
C ARG A 152 13.86 -14.53 2.62
N GLY A 153 14.26 -15.20 1.55
CA GLY A 153 14.34 -16.66 1.49
C GLY A 153 12.98 -17.37 1.44
N CYS A 154 11.94 -16.70 0.94
CA CYS A 154 10.63 -17.34 0.79
C CYS A 154 10.70 -18.44 -0.28
N GLU A 155 10.54 -19.69 0.10
CA GLU A 155 10.57 -20.84 -0.81
C GLU A 155 9.31 -20.95 -1.69
N ARG A 156 8.17 -20.48 -1.16
CA ARG A 156 6.87 -20.50 -1.86
C ARG A 156 6.24 -19.13 -1.78
N ILE A 157 5.91 -18.57 -2.93
CA ILE A 157 5.36 -17.22 -3.05
C ILE A 157 3.96 -17.30 -3.66
N VAL A 158 2.98 -16.75 -2.94
CA VAL A 158 1.61 -16.54 -3.44
C VAL A 158 1.42 -15.07 -3.75
N VAL A 159 1.13 -14.74 -5.01
CA VAL A 159 0.86 -13.38 -5.45
C VAL A 159 -0.63 -13.18 -5.64
N ILE A 160 -1.21 -12.26 -4.85
CA ILE A 160 -2.61 -11.86 -4.95
C ILE A 160 -2.69 -10.57 -5.75
N ILE A 161 -3.21 -10.65 -6.97
CA ILE A 161 -3.39 -9.49 -7.86
C ILE A 161 -4.87 -9.08 -7.91
N THR A 162 -5.11 -7.77 -7.94
CA THR A 162 -6.47 -7.19 -7.96
C THR A 162 -7.01 -6.94 -9.36
N LYS A 163 -6.23 -7.22 -10.40
CA LYS A 163 -6.60 -7.04 -11.80
C LYS A 163 -6.60 -8.37 -12.55
N PRO A 164 -7.51 -8.59 -13.50
CA PRO A 164 -7.48 -9.75 -14.37
C PRO A 164 -6.15 -9.90 -15.10
N ARG A 165 -5.79 -11.14 -15.47
CA ARG A 165 -4.52 -11.44 -16.16
C ARG A 165 -4.33 -10.68 -17.47
N ASP A 166 -5.41 -10.44 -18.19
CA ASP A 166 -5.50 -9.77 -19.50
C ASP A 166 -5.74 -8.26 -19.40
N PHE A 167 -5.79 -7.72 -18.17
CA PHE A 167 -5.95 -6.28 -17.97
C PHE A 167 -4.69 -5.52 -18.39
N TYR A 168 -4.81 -4.71 -19.44
CA TYR A 168 -3.78 -3.77 -19.88
C TYR A 168 -4.17 -2.34 -19.46
N ARG A 169 -3.32 -1.69 -18.70
CA ARG A 169 -3.55 -0.31 -18.30
C ARG A 169 -3.24 0.66 -19.46
N GLU A 170 -4.19 1.49 -19.83
CA GLU A 170 -3.98 2.54 -20.84
C GLU A 170 -3.07 3.66 -20.32
N THR A 171 -2.09 4.05 -21.14
CA THR A 171 -1.01 4.98 -20.77
C THR A 171 -1.41 6.47 -20.78
N LYS A 172 -2.58 6.84 -21.35
CA LYS A 172 -2.96 8.27 -21.57
C LYS A 172 -3.26 9.04 -20.27
N ALA A 173 -4.02 8.44 -19.33
CA ALA A 173 -4.30 9.06 -18.02
C ALA A 173 -3.02 9.23 -17.21
N ASP A 174 -2.11 8.30 -17.37
CA ASP A 174 -0.83 8.18 -16.69
C ASP A 174 0.16 9.27 -17.11
N ALA A 175 0.13 9.70 -18.38
CA ALA A 175 0.99 10.79 -18.87
C ALA A 175 0.64 12.14 -18.22
N ARG A 176 -0.64 12.40 -17.96
CA ARG A 176 -1.08 13.60 -17.23
C ARG A 176 -0.61 13.58 -15.78
N MET A 177 -0.74 12.44 -15.11
CA MET A 177 -0.31 12.22 -13.74
C MET A 177 1.20 12.43 -13.59
N ALA A 178 2.00 11.79 -14.46
CA ALA A 178 3.45 11.97 -14.49
C ALA A 178 3.87 13.43 -14.77
N ARG A 179 3.10 14.18 -15.60
CA ARG A 179 3.38 15.61 -15.86
C ARG A 179 3.11 16.49 -14.63
N LEU A 180 2.07 16.19 -13.85
CA LEU A 180 1.77 16.90 -12.60
C LEU A 180 2.81 16.63 -11.53
N LEU A 181 3.22 15.35 -11.36
CA LEU A 181 4.28 14.95 -10.45
C LEU A 181 5.63 15.57 -10.81
N SER A 182 5.94 15.71 -12.11
CA SER A 182 7.26 16.15 -12.56
C SER A 182 7.65 17.57 -12.12
N ARG A 183 6.68 18.42 -11.78
CA ARG A 183 6.95 19.77 -11.28
C ARG A 183 7.58 19.80 -9.89
N ARG A 184 7.15 18.91 -8.99
CA ARG A 184 7.59 18.90 -7.60
C ARG A 184 8.43 17.66 -7.26
N TRP A 185 8.16 16.54 -7.93
CA TRP A 185 8.77 15.23 -7.69
C TRP A 185 9.24 14.59 -9.01
N PRO A 186 10.29 15.15 -9.67
CA PRO A 186 10.69 14.71 -11.01
C PRO A 186 11.17 13.26 -11.09
N ARG A 187 11.85 12.76 -10.04
CA ARG A 187 12.30 11.36 -9.96
C ARG A 187 11.12 10.40 -9.84
N SER A 188 10.17 10.71 -8.97
CA SER A 188 8.93 9.93 -8.80
C SER A 188 8.11 9.87 -10.09
N ALA A 189 8.03 10.98 -10.83
CA ALA A 189 7.37 11.01 -12.14
C ALA A 189 8.09 10.13 -13.19
N GLN A 190 9.40 10.06 -13.13
CA GLN A 190 10.21 9.22 -14.02
C GLN A 190 10.06 7.72 -13.66
N ARG A 191 10.06 7.39 -12.38
CA ARG A 191 9.87 6.02 -11.87
C ARG A 191 8.48 5.49 -12.21
N ASP A 192 7.45 6.29 -12.05
CA ASP A 192 6.08 5.95 -12.44
C ASP A 192 5.97 5.48 -13.91
N ARG A 193 6.71 6.11 -14.81
CA ARG A 193 6.81 5.68 -16.22
C ARG A 193 7.54 4.34 -16.39
N LYS A 194 8.54 4.04 -15.55
CA LYS A 194 9.35 2.80 -15.65
C LYS A 194 8.61 1.60 -15.04
N SER A 195 8.04 1.74 -13.84
CA SER A 195 7.33 0.65 -13.15
C SER A 195 6.16 0.11 -13.96
N ARG A 196 5.53 0.97 -14.77
CA ARG A 196 4.44 0.60 -15.70
C ARG A 196 4.91 -0.23 -16.90
N ARG A 197 6.19 -0.10 -17.31
CA ARG A 197 6.81 -0.97 -18.32
C ARG A 197 7.15 -2.32 -17.73
N VAL A 198 7.71 -2.38 -16.53
CA VAL A 198 8.07 -3.62 -15.82
C VAL A 198 6.84 -4.51 -15.55
N GLY A 199 5.69 -3.93 -15.23
CA GLY A 199 4.43 -4.69 -15.13
C GLY A 199 4.01 -5.40 -16.43
N LYS A 200 4.53 -4.98 -17.60
CA LYS A 200 4.39 -5.71 -18.87
C LYS A 200 5.42 -6.85 -19.00
N GLU A 201 6.63 -6.67 -18.51
CA GLU A 201 7.72 -7.64 -18.61
C GLU A 201 7.59 -8.78 -17.61
N CYS A 202 7.10 -8.52 -16.38
CA CYS A 202 6.80 -9.58 -15.41
C CYS A 202 5.75 -10.56 -15.91
N ARG A 203 4.78 -10.09 -16.71
CA ARG A 203 3.76 -10.98 -17.29
C ARG A 203 4.30 -11.91 -18.38
N SER A 204 5.38 -11.53 -19.07
CA SER A 204 6.01 -12.36 -20.13
C SER A 204 6.94 -13.43 -19.56
N ARG A 205 7.39 -13.29 -18.30
CA ARG A 205 8.27 -14.26 -17.61
C ARG A 205 7.52 -15.30 -16.78
N TRP A 206 6.26 -15.11 -16.51
CA TRP A 206 5.45 -16.11 -15.80
C TRP A 206 4.90 -17.15 -16.77
N SER A 207 5.68 -18.19 -17.01
CA SER A 207 5.19 -19.47 -17.54
C SER A 207 4.57 -20.24 -16.36
N PRO A 208 3.35 -20.79 -16.49
CA PRO A 208 2.74 -21.63 -15.46
C PRO A 208 3.39 -23.02 -15.32
N TYR A 209 4.53 -23.24 -15.98
CA TYR A 209 5.27 -24.50 -15.98
C TYR A 209 6.76 -24.23 -15.77
N HIS A 210 7.14 -24.04 -14.52
CA HIS A 210 8.48 -24.32 -13.98
C HIS A 210 8.33 -24.74 -12.55
#